data_84f6eccf90f5e8dfb26d4f927b032298
#
_entry.id   84f6eccf90f5e8dfb26d4f927b032298
#
_cell.length_a   1.000
_cell.length_b   1.000
_cell.length_c   1.000
_cell.angle_alpha   90.00
_cell.angle_beta   90.00
_cell.angle_gamma   90.00
#
_symmetry.space_group_name_H-M   'P 1'
#
loop_
_entity.id
_entity.type
_entity.pdbx_description
1 polymer ?
#
loop_
_entity_poly.entity_id
_entity_poly.type
_entity_poly.pdbx_seq_one_letter_code
_entity_poly.pdbx_strand_id
1 'polypeptide(L)'
;SMFVFNYDGTFKYKYKALGTMEQIDFSGNIAACAVGRNVRTHNYAAHGAVVIDLNDGAELNFFHTDGPLQAVAISTNGRNVAGIEAPAVTPDGKIIGAYKLHIWHR
;
A
#
# COMPACT_ATOMS: atom_id res chain seq x y z
N SER A 1 3.94 -7.32 -6.45
CA SER A 1 5.35 -6.94 -6.26
C SER A 1 5.67 -5.64 -6.97
N MET A 2 6.60 -4.91 -6.42
CA MET A 2 7.12 -3.67 -7.01
C MET A 2 8.60 -3.86 -7.34
N PHE A 3 8.97 -3.58 -8.59
CA PHE A 3 10.36 -3.65 -9.04
C PHE A 3 10.95 -2.25 -9.01
N VAL A 4 12.10 -2.10 -8.38
CA VAL A 4 12.81 -0.82 -8.26
C VAL A 4 14.11 -0.90 -9.04
N PHE A 5 14.33 0.11 -9.89
CA PHE A 5 15.49 0.21 -10.75
C PHE A 5 16.34 1.41 -10.35
N ASN A 6 17.63 1.31 -10.56
CA ASN A 6 18.53 2.44 -10.44
C ASN A 6 18.30 3.43 -11.58
N TYR A 7 18.81 4.62 -11.44
CA TYR A 7 18.65 5.69 -12.40
C TYR A 7 19.21 5.33 -13.79
N ASP A 8 20.22 4.47 -13.84
CA ASP A 8 20.82 3.98 -15.09
C ASP A 8 20.06 2.82 -15.74
N GLY A 9 18.95 2.41 -15.15
CA GLY A 9 18.11 1.31 -15.64
C GLY A 9 18.48 -0.07 -15.12
N THR A 10 19.53 -0.19 -14.31
CA THR A 10 19.88 -1.47 -13.70
C THR A 10 18.93 -1.83 -12.56
N PHE A 11 18.66 -3.12 -12.39
CA PHE A 11 17.79 -3.61 -11.33
C PHE A 11 18.39 -3.34 -9.95
N LYS A 12 17.59 -2.80 -9.03
CA LYS A 12 18.02 -2.51 -7.67
C LYS A 12 17.49 -3.55 -6.68
N TYR A 13 16.16 -3.65 -6.56
CA TYR A 13 15.52 -4.67 -5.73
C TYR A 13 14.05 -4.83 -6.12
N LYS A 14 13.47 -5.89 -5.58
CA LYS A 14 12.04 -6.19 -5.68
C LYS A 14 11.42 -6.09 -4.29
N TYR A 15 10.39 -5.27 -4.14
CA TYR A 15 9.59 -5.22 -2.94
C TYR A 15 8.33 -6.07 -3.12
N LYS A 16 8.07 -6.96 -2.17
CA LYS A 16 6.91 -7.84 -2.20
C LYS A 16 5.96 -7.48 -1.06
N ALA A 17 4.79 -6.94 -1.40
CA ALA A 17 3.72 -6.70 -0.45
C ALA A 17 2.94 -8.00 -0.14
N LEU A 18 2.25 -8.01 1.01
CA LEU A 18 1.40 -9.15 1.40
C LEU A 18 0.14 -9.27 0.54
N GLY A 19 -0.29 -8.20 -0.10
CA GLY A 19 -1.45 -8.19 -0.99
C GLY A 19 -1.12 -7.54 -2.33
N THR A 20 -2.15 -7.35 -3.13
CA THR A 20 -2.04 -6.70 -4.43
C THR A 20 -1.78 -5.20 -4.25
N MET A 21 -0.76 -4.69 -4.92
CA MET A 21 -0.48 -3.26 -4.94
C MET A 21 -1.34 -2.59 -6.00
N GLU A 22 -2.29 -1.76 -5.56
CA GLU A 22 -3.27 -1.12 -6.45
C GLU A 22 -2.77 0.22 -6.99
N GLN A 23 -2.03 0.98 -6.18
CA GLN A 23 -1.54 2.28 -6.56
C GLN A 23 -0.31 2.64 -5.74
N ILE A 24 0.55 3.47 -6.31
CA ILE A 24 1.79 3.96 -5.68
C ILE A 24 1.89 5.46 -5.86
N ASP A 25 2.28 6.16 -4.81
CA ASP A 25 2.61 7.57 -4.86
C ASP A 25 3.95 7.82 -4.16
N PHE A 26 4.67 8.83 -4.60
CA PHE A 26 6.05 9.09 -4.18
C PHE A 26 6.20 10.46 -3.55
N SER A 27 7.11 10.54 -2.57
CA SER A 27 7.61 11.80 -2.02
C SER A 27 9.09 11.63 -1.70
N GLY A 28 9.96 12.29 -2.48
CA GLY A 28 11.41 12.11 -2.33
C GLY A 28 11.81 10.64 -2.50
N ASN A 29 12.50 10.10 -1.50
CA ASN A 29 12.98 8.73 -1.49
C ASN A 29 12.03 7.74 -0.79
N ILE A 30 10.78 8.11 -0.60
CA ILE A 30 9.78 7.23 0.00
C ILE A 30 8.60 7.02 -0.95
N ALA A 31 7.99 5.87 -0.85
CA ALA A 31 6.77 5.53 -1.59
C ALA A 31 5.69 5.09 -0.64
N ALA A 32 4.46 5.52 -0.91
CA ALA A 32 3.27 4.99 -0.28
C ALA A 32 2.55 4.09 -1.28
N CYS A 33 2.18 2.89 -0.86
CA CYS A 33 1.55 1.89 -1.72
C CYS A 33 0.20 1.50 -1.13
N ALA A 34 -0.85 1.57 -1.94
CA ALA A 34 -2.15 1.04 -1.59
C ALA A 34 -2.13 -0.47 -1.78
N VAL A 35 -2.36 -1.22 -0.70
CA VAL A 35 -2.38 -2.69 -0.73
C VAL A 35 -3.83 -3.16 -0.61
N GLY A 36 -4.26 -3.85 -1.62
CA GLY A 36 -5.60 -4.40 -1.71
C GLY A 36 -5.65 -5.86 -1.31
N ARG A 37 -6.70 -6.53 -1.77
CA ARG A 37 -7.02 -7.89 -1.43
C ARG A 37 -6.00 -8.88 -1.96
N ASN A 38 -5.57 -9.82 -1.11
CA ASN A 38 -4.83 -10.98 -1.55
C ASN A 38 -5.82 -12.12 -1.85
N VAL A 39 -6.19 -12.27 -3.11
CA VAL A 39 -7.18 -13.26 -3.54
C VAL A 39 -6.71 -14.70 -3.39
N ARG A 40 -5.40 -14.95 -3.36
CA ARG A 40 -4.86 -16.32 -3.28
C ARG A 40 -4.82 -16.86 -1.88
N THR A 41 -4.42 -16.03 -0.92
CA THR A 41 -4.23 -16.46 0.47
C THR A 41 -5.35 -16.01 1.39
N HIS A 42 -6.30 -15.24 0.89
CA HIS A 42 -7.39 -14.65 1.68
C HIS A 42 -6.89 -13.89 2.91
N ASN A 43 -5.71 -13.29 2.81
CA ASN A 43 -5.08 -12.58 3.92
C ASN A 43 -5.63 -11.16 4.01
N TYR A 44 -6.68 -10.97 4.79
CA TYR A 44 -7.32 -9.67 4.96
C TYR A 44 -6.48 -8.69 5.79
N ALA A 45 -5.53 -9.19 6.58
CA ALA A 45 -4.60 -8.36 7.33
C ALA A 45 -3.62 -7.59 6.42
N ALA A 46 -3.56 -7.96 5.14
CA ALA A 46 -2.71 -7.28 4.16
C ALA A 46 -3.28 -5.96 3.64
N HIS A 47 -4.53 -5.63 3.96
CA HIS A 47 -5.15 -4.40 3.48
C HIS A 47 -4.59 -3.17 4.19
N GLY A 48 -4.29 -2.12 3.43
CA GLY A 48 -3.84 -0.86 3.99
C GLY A 48 -2.86 -0.10 3.11
N ALA A 49 -2.17 0.85 3.72
CA ALA A 49 -1.12 1.62 3.08
C ALA A 49 0.23 1.26 3.70
N VAL A 50 1.16 0.84 2.87
CA VAL A 50 2.55 0.63 3.28
C VAL A 50 3.40 1.79 2.78
N VAL A 51 4.30 2.28 3.64
CA VAL A 51 5.28 3.30 3.28
C VAL A 51 6.66 2.67 3.34
N ILE A 52 7.39 2.75 2.24
CA ILE A 52 8.71 2.13 2.13
C ILE A 52 9.78 3.17 1.81
N ASP A 53 10.99 2.90 2.26
CA ASP A 53 12.19 3.61 1.86
C ASP A 53 12.65 3.06 0.51
N LEU A 54 12.71 3.92 -0.52
CA LEU A 54 13.11 3.50 -1.87
C LEU A 54 14.61 3.20 -1.98
N ASN A 55 15.42 3.61 -1.02
CA ASN A 55 16.87 3.33 -1.07
C ASN A 55 17.18 1.86 -0.82
N ASP A 56 16.47 1.23 0.10
CA ASP A 56 16.75 -0.14 0.53
C ASP A 56 15.53 -1.06 0.57
N GLY A 57 14.33 -0.52 0.30
CA GLY A 57 13.09 -1.30 0.36
C GLY A 57 12.57 -1.54 1.77
N ALA A 58 13.11 -0.86 2.78
CA ALA A 58 12.68 -1.04 4.16
C ALA A 58 11.25 -0.51 4.34
N GLU A 59 10.41 -1.29 5.03
CA GLU A 59 9.07 -0.86 5.40
C GLU A 59 9.14 0.09 6.59
N LEU A 60 8.68 1.32 6.38
CA LEU A 60 8.72 2.38 7.40
C LEU A 60 7.43 2.43 8.22
N ASN A 61 6.30 2.26 7.56
CA ASN A 61 4.97 2.29 8.19
C ASN A 61 4.04 1.31 7.48
N PHE A 62 3.09 0.77 8.22
CA PHE A 62 1.95 0.08 7.65
C PHE A 62 0.67 0.54 8.36
N PHE A 63 -0.21 1.20 7.62
CA PHE A 63 -1.51 1.66 8.12
C PHE A 63 -2.58 0.68 7.68
N HIS A 64 -3.03 -0.18 8.58
CA HIS A 64 -4.00 -1.23 8.30
C HIS A 64 -5.41 -0.67 8.12
N THR A 65 -6.14 -1.24 7.16
CA THR A 65 -7.55 -0.98 6.92
C THR A 65 -8.33 -2.29 6.91
N ASP A 66 -9.63 -2.22 7.20
CA ASP A 66 -10.48 -3.43 7.21
C ASP A 66 -10.71 -3.95 5.80
N GLY A 67 -11.00 -3.05 4.87
CA GLY A 67 -11.18 -3.38 3.46
C GLY A 67 -9.97 -3.01 2.62
N PRO A 68 -9.96 -3.42 1.34
CA PRO A 68 -8.85 -3.12 0.44
C PRO A 68 -8.70 -1.61 0.22
N LEU A 69 -7.46 -1.15 0.24
CA LEU A 69 -7.14 0.22 -0.10
C LEU A 69 -6.95 0.33 -1.61
N GLN A 70 -7.71 1.22 -2.26
CA GLN A 70 -7.72 1.34 -3.71
C GLN A 70 -6.82 2.44 -4.24
N ALA A 71 -6.62 3.49 -3.46
CA ALA A 71 -5.83 4.64 -3.85
C ALA A 71 -5.08 5.19 -2.65
N VAL A 72 -3.96 5.82 -2.92
CA VAL A 72 -3.09 6.41 -1.90
C VAL A 72 -2.47 7.69 -2.43
N ALA A 73 -2.24 8.63 -1.53
CA ALA A 73 -1.46 9.83 -1.82
C ALA A 73 -0.55 10.12 -0.63
N ILE A 74 0.62 10.65 -0.90
CA ILE A 74 1.57 11.06 0.13
C ILE A 74 1.90 12.55 -0.05
N SER A 75 1.96 13.31 1.05
CA SER A 75 2.29 14.73 1.02
C SER A 75 3.74 14.95 0.57
N THR A 76 4.02 16.15 0.07
CA THR A 76 5.36 16.50 -0.44
C THR A 76 6.45 16.40 0.62
N ASN A 77 6.11 16.61 1.90
CA ASN A 77 7.05 16.43 3.00
C ASN A 77 7.13 14.98 3.50
N GLY A 78 6.36 14.06 2.92
CA GLY A 78 6.35 12.65 3.28
C GLY A 78 5.72 12.32 4.62
N ARG A 79 5.09 13.26 5.32
CA ARG A 79 4.59 13.07 6.68
C ARG A 79 3.14 12.63 6.76
N ASN A 80 2.35 12.93 5.73
CA ASN A 80 0.92 12.61 5.71
C ASN A 80 0.62 11.67 4.55
N VAL A 81 -0.18 10.66 4.83
CA VAL A 81 -0.63 9.70 3.84
C VAL A 81 -2.15 9.68 3.86
N ALA A 82 -2.76 9.76 2.70
CA ALA A 82 -4.20 9.61 2.52
C ALA A 82 -4.49 8.34 1.73
N GLY A 83 -5.61 7.68 2.05
CA GLY A 83 -5.99 6.46 1.34
C GLY A 83 -7.50 6.32 1.25
N ILE A 84 -7.96 5.69 0.18
CA ILE A 84 -9.37 5.38 -0.03
C ILE A 84 -9.58 3.88 0.10
N GLU A 85 -10.36 3.50 1.11
CA GLU A 85 -10.81 2.14 1.34
C GLU A 85 -12.15 1.90 0.66
N ALA A 86 -12.34 0.71 0.11
CA ALA A 86 -13.64 0.26 -0.40
C ALA A 86 -14.03 -1.07 0.26
N PRO A 87 -15.33 -1.37 0.35
CA PRO A 87 -15.76 -2.65 0.86
C PRO A 87 -15.40 -3.78 -0.11
N ALA A 88 -15.21 -4.98 0.44
CA ALA A 88 -14.99 -6.19 -0.33
C ALA A 88 -15.79 -7.34 0.28
N VAL A 89 -16.14 -8.31 -0.56
CA VAL A 89 -16.83 -9.53 -0.13
C VAL A 89 -15.80 -10.63 0.05
N THR A 90 -15.80 -11.26 1.22
CA THR A 90 -14.93 -12.39 1.52
C THR A 90 -15.45 -13.66 0.83
N PRO A 91 -14.61 -14.72 0.70
CA PRO A 91 -15.07 -15.99 0.10
C PRO A 91 -16.26 -16.63 0.84
N ASP A 92 -16.43 -16.40 2.14
CA ASP A 92 -17.56 -16.87 2.93
C ASP A 92 -18.78 -15.93 2.89
N GLY A 93 -18.75 -14.90 2.03
CA GLY A 93 -19.87 -14.01 1.80
C GLY A 93 -20.00 -12.84 2.75
N LYS A 94 -19.03 -12.62 3.64
CA LYS A 94 -19.03 -11.46 4.54
C LYS A 94 -18.56 -10.21 3.81
N ILE A 95 -19.11 -9.07 4.19
CA ILE A 95 -18.64 -7.77 3.71
C ILE A 95 -17.63 -7.24 4.73
N ILE A 96 -16.43 -6.92 4.26
CA ILE A 96 -15.38 -6.28 5.06
C ILE A 96 -15.09 -4.90 4.52
N GLY A 97 -14.73 -3.97 5.42
CA GLY A 97 -14.43 -2.59 5.05
C GLY A 97 -15.66 -1.76 4.75
N ALA A 98 -15.43 -0.54 4.35
CA ALA A 98 -16.45 0.43 3.98
C ALA A 98 -15.82 1.47 3.06
N TYR A 99 -16.64 2.33 2.46
CA TYR A 99 -16.13 3.50 1.73
C TYR A 99 -15.65 4.52 2.75
N LYS A 100 -14.33 4.65 2.90
CA LYS A 100 -13.70 5.57 3.85
C LYS A 100 -12.51 6.28 3.24
N LEU A 101 -12.38 7.55 3.55
CA LEU A 101 -11.14 8.30 3.34
C LEU A 101 -10.36 8.29 4.65
N HIS A 102 -9.17 7.73 4.60
CA HIS A 102 -8.24 7.72 5.73
C HIS A 102 -7.18 8.80 5.54
N ILE A 103 -6.81 9.44 6.65
CA ILE A 103 -5.66 10.34 6.68
C ILE A 103 -4.80 9.92 7.87
N TRP A 104 -3.55 9.57 7.58
CA TRP A 104 -2.59 9.13 8.57
C TRP A 104 -1.41 10.08 8.65
N HIS A 105 -0.90 10.24 9.85
CA HIS A 105 0.33 10.97 10.10
C HIS A 105 1.46 9.98 10.42
N ARG A 106 2.55 10.15 9.74
CA ARG A 106 3.73 9.34 9.97
C ARG A 106 4.54 9.85 11.15
#